data_44740039e52ad189e2d962f9cc77a174
#
_entry.id   44740039e52ad189e2d962f9cc77a174
#
_cell.length_a   1.000
_cell.length_b   1.000
_cell.length_c   1.000
_cell.angle_alpha   90.00
_cell.angle_beta   90.00
_cell.angle_gamma   90.00
#
_symmetry.space_group_name_H-M   'P 1'
#
loop_
_entity.id
_entity.type
_entity.pdbx_description
1 polymer ?
#
loop_
_entity_poly.entity_id
_entity_poly.type
_entity_poly.pdbx_seq_one_letter_code
_entity_poly.pdbx_strand_id
1 'polypeptide(L)'
;MRKTMEGKVTQSYWLMVGAIDMPRTYGREAAIRKCHRAAYRWGYEWEELVARNRARDMVECRQIITKYLRDQGWTLNGIGKFLGGRDHATCLYSVKQAEHLLDYDKPFRAKYYEFMNA
;
A
#
# COMPACT_ATOMS: atom_id res chain seq x y z
N MET A 1 -5.70 -6.44 20.43
CA MET A 1 -6.21 -6.17 21.14
C MET A 1 -6.12 -6.03 21.28
N ARG A 2 -5.71 -6.09 20.73
CA ARG A 2 -6.13 -5.89 21.16
C ARG A 2 -6.12 -5.58 21.26
N LYS A 3 -5.88 -5.36 20.78
CA LYS A 3 -6.39 -5.12 21.17
C LYS A 3 -6.52 -4.71 21.38
N THR A 4 -6.42 -4.58 20.92
CA THR A 4 -6.93 -4.27 21.45
C THR A 4 -7.04 -4.12 21.43
N MET A 5 -7.01 -4.19 21.11
CA MET A 5 -7.58 -4.14 21.48
C MET A 5 -7.33 -3.94 21.41
N GLU A 6 -7.14 -3.84 20.91
CA GLU A 6 -7.39 -3.72 21.27
C GLU A 6 -7.32 -3.74 21.04
N GLY A 7 -7.29 -3.88 20.55
CA GLY A 7 -7.69 -4.02 20.83
C GLY A 7 -7.78 -4.24 20.38
N LYS A 8 -7.88 -4.58 20.00
CA LYS A 8 -8.47 -4.82 19.81
C LYS A 8 -8.97 -4.60 19.74
N VAL A 9 -9.08 -4.73 19.67
CA VAL A 9 -9.93 -4.49 19.54
C VAL A 9 -10.01 -4.48 18.80
N THR A 10 -10.24 -4.74 18.49
CA THR A 10 -10.53 -4.72 17.88
C THR A 10 -10.80 -4.36 16.65
N GLN A 11 -10.92 -4.76 15.96
CA GLN A 11 -11.21 -4.39 14.70
C GLN A 11 -12.51 -4.81 14.27
N SER A 12 -12.84 -5.99 14.45
CA SER A 12 -14.12 -6.44 14.08
C SER A 12 -15.18 -5.71 14.75
N TYR A 13 -14.95 -5.36 15.92
CA TYR A 13 -15.89 -4.64 16.61
C TYR A 13 -16.19 -3.37 15.85
N TRP A 14 -15.20 -2.77 15.32
CA TRP A 14 -15.39 -1.60 14.63
C TRP A 14 -16.19 -1.77 13.44
N LEU A 15 -16.00 -2.83 12.82
CA LEU A 15 -16.70 -3.03 11.67
C LEU A 15 -18.13 -2.99 11.83
N MET A 16 -18.60 -3.33 12.86
CA MET A 16 -19.91 -3.34 12.98
C MET A 16 -20.42 -2.05 13.24
N VAL A 17 -19.88 -1.42 14.03
CA VAL A 17 -20.45 -0.24 14.42
C VAL A 17 -20.03 0.68 13.55
N GLY A 18 -19.35 0.43 13.32
CA GLY A 18 -19.00 1.18 13.02
C GLY A 18 -18.15 1.34 12.00
N ALA A 19 -17.99 0.52 11.58
CA ALA A 19 -17.12 0.56 10.56
C ALA A 19 -17.26 1.81 10.13
N ILE A 20 -18.10 1.84 10.36
CA ILE A 20 -18.52 2.90 10.12
C ILE A 20 -17.74 3.89 10.61
N ASP A 21 -17.53 3.79 11.72
CA ASP A 21 -16.89 4.84 12.27
C ASP A 21 -15.51 4.70 12.57
N MET A 22 -14.90 3.75 12.02
CA MET A 22 -13.52 3.67 12.13
C MET A 22 -12.95 4.90 11.55
N PRO A 23 -12.13 5.62 12.22
CA PRO A 23 -11.55 6.82 11.71
C PRO A 23 -10.71 6.51 10.51
N ARG A 24 -11.08 7.04 9.39
CA ARG A 24 -10.31 6.82 8.22
C ARG A 24 -8.93 7.29 8.37
N THR A 25 -8.74 8.37 9.12
CA THR A 25 -7.44 8.93 9.34
C THR A 25 -6.51 7.96 9.99
N TYR A 26 -7.02 7.20 10.94
CA TYR A 26 -6.18 6.24 11.65
C TYR A 26 -5.66 5.16 10.71
N GLY A 27 -6.52 4.56 9.95
CA GLY A 27 -6.09 3.54 9.00
C GLY A 27 -5.22 4.10 7.91
N ARG A 28 -5.52 5.33 7.49
CA ARG A 28 -4.75 5.97 6.45
C ARG A 28 -3.33 6.24 6.92
N GLU A 29 -3.18 6.73 8.14
CA GLU A 29 -1.85 7.01 8.66
C GLU A 29 -1.02 5.74 8.83
N ALA A 30 -1.64 4.66 9.27
CA ALA A 30 -0.92 3.40 9.41
C ALA A 30 -0.44 2.91 8.05
N ALA A 31 -1.28 3.03 7.02
CA ALA A 31 -0.89 2.63 5.68
C ALA A 31 0.26 3.47 5.15
N ILE A 32 0.23 4.78 5.40
CA ILE A 32 1.29 5.68 4.97
C ILE A 32 2.60 5.29 5.66
N ARG A 33 2.55 5.04 6.97
CA ARG A 33 3.76 4.66 7.69
C ARG A 33 4.33 3.34 7.17
N LYS A 34 3.46 2.39 6.86
CA LYS A 34 3.93 1.12 6.32
C LYS A 34 4.66 1.31 5.00
N CYS A 35 4.11 2.17 4.13
CA CYS A 35 4.74 2.43 2.85
C CYS A 35 6.08 3.13 3.00
N HIS A 36 6.17 4.09 3.91
CA HIS A 36 7.43 4.79 4.14
C HIS A 36 8.48 3.86 4.74
N ARG A 37 8.09 2.99 5.66
CA ARG A 37 9.03 2.03 6.24
C ARG A 37 9.53 1.06 5.18
N ALA A 38 8.64 0.65 4.28
CA ALA A 38 9.03 -0.27 3.23
C ALA A 38 10.04 0.38 2.28
N ALA A 39 9.81 1.64 1.91
CA ALA A 39 10.75 2.35 1.05
C ALA A 39 12.13 2.39 1.70
N TYR A 40 12.18 2.71 2.98
CA TYR A 40 13.44 2.74 3.71
C TYR A 40 14.13 1.37 3.69
N ARG A 41 13.37 0.31 3.94
CA ARG A 41 13.96 -1.04 3.92
C ARG A 41 14.41 -1.46 2.53
N TRP A 42 13.77 -0.96 1.48
CA TRP A 42 14.21 -1.22 0.13
C TRP A 42 15.45 -0.39 -0.24
N GLY A 43 15.79 0.56 0.60
CA GLY A 43 16.98 1.40 0.36
C GLY A 43 16.70 2.68 -0.39
N TYR A 44 15.46 3.14 -0.39
CA TYR A 44 15.11 4.35 -1.14
C TYR A 44 14.57 5.43 -0.23
N GLU A 45 14.91 6.68 -0.54
CA GLU A 45 14.24 7.81 0.07
C GLU A 45 12.86 7.89 -0.57
N TRP A 46 11.87 8.32 0.20
CA TRP A 46 10.51 8.39 -0.31
C TRP A 46 10.42 9.28 -1.55
N GLU A 47 11.11 10.41 -1.53
CA GLU A 47 11.11 11.35 -2.65
C GLU A 47 11.66 10.73 -3.91
N GLU A 48 12.65 9.87 -3.76
CA GLU A 48 13.26 9.18 -4.87
C GLU A 48 12.29 8.16 -5.44
N LEU A 49 11.62 7.43 -4.56
CA LEU A 49 10.70 6.39 -4.98
C LEU A 49 9.50 6.95 -5.75
N VAL A 50 9.00 8.10 -5.34
CA VAL A 50 7.83 8.68 -5.99
C VAL A 50 8.19 9.57 -7.18
N ALA A 51 9.46 9.80 -7.43
CA ALA A 51 9.88 10.58 -8.57
C ALA A 51 9.68 9.81 -9.85
N ARG A 52 9.84 10.46 -10.99
CA ARG A 52 9.64 9.82 -12.27
C ARG A 52 10.86 9.01 -12.66
N ASN A 53 11.03 7.90 -12.00
CA ASN A 53 12.15 7.02 -12.21
C ASN A 53 11.61 5.71 -12.77
N ARG A 54 12.23 5.21 -13.82
CA ARG A 54 11.77 3.99 -14.48
C ARG A 54 12.64 2.77 -14.21
N ALA A 55 13.55 2.87 -13.24
CA ALA A 55 14.35 1.73 -12.86
C ALA A 55 13.40 0.61 -12.43
N ARG A 56 13.66 -0.59 -12.92
CA ARG A 56 12.74 -1.71 -12.75
C ARG A 56 12.41 -1.96 -11.30
N ASP A 57 13.39 -1.91 -10.42
CA ASP A 57 13.15 -2.16 -9.01
C ASP A 57 12.21 -1.12 -8.40
N MET A 58 12.38 0.14 -8.77
CA MET A 58 11.51 1.18 -8.25
C MET A 58 10.10 1.06 -8.80
N VAL A 59 9.98 0.65 -10.06
CA VAL A 59 8.66 0.44 -10.65
C VAL A 59 7.94 -0.68 -9.88
N GLU A 60 8.66 -1.75 -9.56
CA GLU A 60 8.06 -2.85 -8.80
C GLU A 60 7.66 -2.41 -7.41
N CYS A 61 8.49 -1.61 -6.75
CA CYS A 61 8.16 -1.11 -5.43
C CYS A 61 6.88 -0.28 -5.47
N ARG A 62 6.75 0.59 -6.48
CA ARG A 62 5.54 1.40 -6.60
C ARG A 62 4.32 0.53 -6.92
N GLN A 63 4.50 -0.53 -7.70
CA GLN A 63 3.40 -1.45 -8.01
C GLN A 63 2.92 -2.17 -6.75
N ILE A 64 3.84 -2.57 -5.89
CA ILE A 64 3.50 -3.22 -4.64
C ILE A 64 2.70 -2.25 -3.75
N ILE A 65 3.18 -1.02 -3.62
CA ILE A 65 2.52 -0.02 -2.81
C ILE A 65 1.12 0.28 -3.36
N THR A 66 1.01 0.43 -4.67
CA THR A 66 -0.27 0.73 -5.30
C THR A 66 -1.28 -0.37 -5.04
N LYS A 67 -0.87 -1.62 -5.22
CA LYS A 67 -1.75 -2.75 -4.98
C LYS A 67 -2.19 -2.78 -3.51
N TYR A 68 -1.25 -2.60 -2.61
CA TYR A 68 -1.55 -2.61 -1.18
C TYR A 68 -2.57 -1.52 -0.83
N LEU A 69 -2.34 -0.30 -1.29
CA LEU A 69 -3.23 0.80 -0.96
C LEU A 69 -4.61 0.60 -1.57
N ARG A 70 -4.65 0.04 -2.78
CA ARG A 70 -5.94 -0.24 -3.41
C ARG A 70 -6.72 -1.27 -2.59
N ASP A 71 -6.05 -2.28 -2.10
CA ASP A 71 -6.69 -3.30 -1.28
C ASP A 71 -7.13 -2.73 0.07
N GLN A 72 -6.49 -1.67 0.53
CA GLN A 72 -6.88 -0.99 1.76
C GLN A 72 -8.07 -0.04 1.52
N GLY A 73 -8.55 0.05 0.30
CA GLY A 73 -9.73 0.87 0.00
C GLY A 73 -9.45 2.26 -0.50
N TRP A 74 -8.20 2.60 -0.79
CA TRP A 74 -7.89 3.92 -1.29
C TRP A 74 -8.42 4.07 -2.71
N THR A 75 -8.83 5.28 -3.07
CA THR A 75 -9.22 5.55 -4.45
C THR A 75 -7.97 5.65 -5.32
N LEU A 76 -8.14 5.39 -6.60
CA LEU A 76 -7.01 5.50 -7.52
C LEU A 76 -6.44 6.91 -7.54
N ASN A 77 -7.30 7.93 -7.45
CA ASN A 77 -6.82 9.29 -7.38
C ASN A 77 -6.03 9.56 -6.11
N GLY A 78 -6.48 9.01 -4.99
CA GLY A 78 -5.77 9.16 -3.72
C GLY A 78 -4.41 8.51 -3.76
N ILE A 79 -4.32 7.33 -4.36
CA ILE A 79 -3.05 6.63 -4.51
C ILE A 79 -2.12 7.46 -5.39
N GLY A 80 -2.64 7.97 -6.51
CA GLY A 80 -1.84 8.76 -7.42
C GLY A 80 -1.26 10.00 -6.78
N LYS A 81 -2.04 10.67 -5.95
CA LYS A 81 -1.54 11.86 -5.27
C LYS A 81 -0.44 11.48 -4.27
N PHE A 82 -0.63 10.40 -3.56
CA PHE A 82 0.35 9.93 -2.60
C PHE A 82 1.67 9.54 -3.28
N LEU A 83 1.56 9.01 -4.49
CA LEU A 83 2.74 8.57 -5.22
C LEU A 83 3.29 9.63 -6.18
N GLY A 84 3.21 10.88 -5.79
CA GLY A 84 3.87 11.94 -6.54
C GLY A 84 3.07 12.54 -7.67
N GLY A 85 1.77 12.35 -7.67
CA GLY A 85 0.94 12.99 -8.68
C GLY A 85 0.70 12.17 -9.93
N ARG A 86 0.58 10.88 -9.80
CA ARG A 86 0.26 10.01 -10.93
C ARG A 86 -1.24 9.97 -11.13
N ASP A 87 -1.69 9.85 -12.39
CA ASP A 87 -3.12 9.87 -12.65
C ASP A 87 -3.74 8.50 -12.37
N HIS A 88 -5.08 8.45 -12.38
CA HIS A 88 -5.77 7.23 -11.99
C HIS A 88 -5.57 6.10 -13.00
N ALA A 89 -5.39 6.41 -14.27
CA ALA A 89 -5.18 5.39 -15.28
C ALA A 89 -3.83 4.69 -15.06
N THR A 90 -2.81 5.45 -14.71
CA THR A 90 -1.50 4.89 -14.39
C THR A 90 -1.60 4.00 -13.16
N CYS A 91 -2.34 4.44 -12.14
CA CYS A 91 -2.51 3.64 -10.93
C CYS A 91 -3.29 2.36 -11.21
N LEU A 92 -4.32 2.44 -12.04
CA LEU A 92 -5.08 1.26 -12.40
C LEU A 92 -4.21 0.25 -13.15
N TYR A 93 -3.39 0.73 -14.06
CA TYR A 93 -2.47 -0.14 -14.78
C TYR A 93 -1.50 -0.81 -13.80
N SER A 94 -0.99 -0.05 -12.82
CA SER A 94 -0.08 -0.61 -11.83
C SER A 94 -0.74 -1.70 -10.99
N VAL A 95 -2.00 -1.51 -10.63
CA VAL A 95 -2.73 -2.55 -9.88
C VAL A 95 -2.84 -3.81 -10.71
N LYS A 96 -3.21 -3.68 -11.98
CA LYS A 96 -3.37 -4.83 -12.84
C LYS A 96 -2.04 -5.54 -13.10
N GLN A 97 -0.97 -4.77 -13.27
CA GLN A 97 0.35 -5.36 -13.44
C GLN A 97 0.79 -6.09 -12.19
N ALA A 98 0.53 -5.52 -11.02
CA ALA A 98 0.90 -6.18 -9.76
C ALA A 98 0.15 -7.50 -9.62
N GLU A 99 -1.14 -7.51 -9.96
CA GLU A 99 -1.93 -8.72 -9.89
C GLU A 99 -1.37 -9.80 -10.83
N HIS A 100 -1.00 -9.39 -12.04
CA HIS A 100 -0.42 -10.30 -13.01
C HIS A 100 0.92 -10.86 -12.51
N LEU A 101 1.78 -9.97 -11.97
CA LEU A 101 3.08 -10.40 -11.48
C LEU A 101 2.97 -11.30 -10.26
N LEU A 102 1.98 -11.09 -9.44
CA LEU A 102 1.77 -11.98 -8.29
C LEU A 102 1.48 -13.40 -8.74
N ASP A 103 0.86 -13.57 -9.91
CA ASP A 103 0.57 -14.91 -10.42
C ASP A 103 1.75 -15.53 -11.15
N TYR A 104 2.53 -14.73 -11.84
CA TYR A 104 3.52 -15.28 -12.76
C TYR A 104 4.98 -14.99 -12.46
N ASP A 105 5.27 -14.12 -11.50
CA ASP A 105 6.66 -13.73 -11.25
C ASP A 105 7.03 -14.05 -9.80
N LYS A 106 7.80 -15.10 -9.59
CA LYS A 106 8.17 -15.53 -8.26
C LYS A 106 8.93 -14.48 -7.48
N PRO A 107 9.94 -13.81 -8.04
CA PRO A 107 10.66 -12.78 -7.27
C PRO A 107 9.74 -11.62 -6.84
N PHE A 108 8.81 -11.23 -7.71
CA PHE A 108 7.88 -10.16 -7.37
C PHE A 108 6.96 -10.63 -6.22
N ARG A 109 6.49 -11.86 -6.31
CA ARG A 109 5.60 -12.41 -5.28
C ARG A 109 6.30 -12.47 -3.94
N ALA A 110 7.57 -12.87 -3.91
CA ALA A 110 8.34 -12.92 -2.69
C ALA A 110 8.49 -11.53 -2.09
N LYS A 111 8.76 -10.54 -2.93
CA LYS A 111 8.92 -9.16 -2.50
C LYS A 111 7.62 -8.61 -1.93
N TYR A 112 6.52 -8.93 -2.58
CA TYR A 112 5.20 -8.48 -2.12
C TYR A 112 4.87 -9.09 -0.75
N TYR A 113 5.11 -10.38 -0.57
CA TYR A 113 4.81 -11.02 0.71
C TYR A 113 5.72 -10.53 1.82
N GLU A 114 6.96 -10.23 1.48
CA GLU A 114 7.87 -9.65 2.46
C GLU A 114 7.34 -8.29 2.90
N PHE A 115 6.84 -7.49 1.95
CA PHE A 115 6.25 -6.21 2.28
C PHE A 115 5.02 -6.40 3.17
N MET A 116 4.16 -7.33 2.83
CA MET A 116 2.93 -7.54 3.59
C MET A 116 3.18 -8.03 5.00
N ASN A 117 4.23 -8.79 5.20
CA ASN A 117 4.51 -9.38 6.50
C ASN A 117 5.45 -8.54 7.37
N ALA A 118 5.87 -7.42 6.90
CA ALA A 118 6.82 -6.59 7.64
C ALA A 118 6.15 -5.73 8.70
#